data_c9865acce9be1eac56973683aa6590b5
#
_entry.id   c9865acce9be1eac56973683aa6590b5
#
_cell.length_a   1.000
_cell.length_b   1.000
_cell.length_c   1.000
_cell.angle_alpha   90.00
_cell.angle_beta   90.00
_cell.angle_gamma   90.00
#
_symmetry.space_group_name_H-M   'P 1'
#
loop_
_entity.id
_entity.type
_entity.pdbx_description
1 polymer ?
#
loop_
_entity_poly.entity_id
_entity_poly.type
_entity_poly.pdbx_seq_one_letter_code
_entity_poly.pdbx_strand_id
1 'polypeptide(L)'
;MAGGERILELLNTPVEVRDAEDAVELKLVIGGVRFEDVQFHYSDDPTLVLDGINLNVDAGQTVALVGETGAGKTTIVKLLTRFHDPTSGCVRVDGVDLRTVTQGSLRRQMGMVLQDPFLFNGSVKENILFGRLDASEAGVIAAAQAVGAHDFIMALKNGYETSVEEGGATLSVGQRQLISFARALLADPRILIPPPPPPPPPPPPHPPPPP
;
A
#
# COMPACT_ATOMS: atom_id res chain seq x y z
N MET A 1 -2.68 -10.38 -34.90
CA MET A 1 -4.06 -9.98 -34.57
C MET A 1 -4.34 -10.05 -33.05
N ALA A 2 -3.93 -11.09 -32.31
CA ALA A 2 -4.15 -11.21 -30.86
C ALA A 2 -3.66 -10.02 -29.98
N GLY A 3 -2.60 -9.33 -30.36
CA GLY A 3 -2.11 -8.17 -29.61
C GLY A 3 -3.01 -6.93 -29.70
N GLY A 4 -3.63 -6.69 -30.86
CA GLY A 4 -4.54 -5.55 -31.04
C GLY A 4 -5.88 -5.74 -30.32
N GLU A 5 -6.40 -6.95 -30.28
CA GLU A 5 -7.63 -7.29 -29.56
C GLU A 5 -7.45 -7.07 -28.04
N ARG A 6 -6.31 -7.51 -27.49
CA ARG A 6 -5.99 -7.35 -26.06
C ARG A 6 -5.83 -5.88 -25.65
N ILE A 7 -5.29 -5.04 -26.55
CA ILE A 7 -5.21 -3.59 -26.34
C ILE A 7 -6.61 -2.97 -26.35
N LEU A 8 -7.47 -3.37 -27.29
CA LEU A 8 -8.84 -2.89 -27.36
C LEU A 8 -9.68 -3.33 -26.15
N GLU A 9 -9.53 -4.56 -25.69
CA GLU A 9 -10.16 -5.01 -24.44
C GLU A 9 -9.73 -4.15 -23.26
N LEU A 10 -8.43 -3.87 -23.13
CA LEU A 10 -7.91 -3.03 -22.05
C LEU A 10 -8.46 -1.59 -22.11
N LEU A 11 -8.52 -1.01 -23.30
CA LEU A 11 -9.07 0.34 -23.52
C LEU A 11 -10.57 0.42 -23.25
N ASN A 12 -11.29 -0.67 -23.47
CA ASN A 12 -12.74 -0.76 -23.27
C ASN A 12 -13.12 -1.23 -21.87
N THR A 13 -12.14 -1.58 -21.02
CA THR A 13 -12.43 -1.99 -19.63
C THR A 13 -13.09 -0.84 -18.89
N PRO A 14 -14.30 -1.03 -18.34
CA PRO A 14 -15.00 0.03 -17.62
C PRO A 14 -14.23 0.40 -16.34
N VAL A 15 -14.12 1.69 -16.09
CA VAL A 15 -13.58 2.18 -14.82
C VAL A 15 -14.62 1.97 -13.73
N GLU A 16 -14.37 1.05 -12.81
CA GLU A 16 -15.31 0.70 -11.73
C GLU A 16 -15.51 1.82 -10.70
N VAL A 17 -14.42 2.50 -10.34
CA VAL A 17 -14.46 3.59 -9.35
C VAL A 17 -14.06 4.90 -10.02
N ARG A 18 -15.00 5.85 -10.05
CA ARG A 18 -14.77 7.20 -10.59
C ARG A 18 -14.99 8.23 -9.49
N ASP A 19 -14.31 9.35 -9.61
CA ASP A 19 -14.64 10.50 -8.79
C ASP A 19 -16.01 11.03 -9.20
N ALA A 20 -16.85 11.36 -8.21
CA ALA A 20 -18.13 12.01 -8.46
C ALA A 20 -17.89 13.38 -9.12
N GLU A 21 -18.86 13.88 -9.89
CA GLU A 21 -18.73 15.18 -10.56
C GLU A 21 -18.57 16.34 -9.57
N ASP A 22 -19.11 16.19 -8.37
CA ASP A 22 -19.03 17.12 -7.26
C ASP A 22 -17.97 16.75 -6.22
N ALA A 23 -17.10 15.75 -6.52
CA ALA A 23 -16.04 15.32 -5.62
C ALA A 23 -15.08 16.48 -5.32
N VAL A 24 -14.80 16.70 -4.04
CA VAL A 24 -13.91 17.76 -3.58
C VAL A 24 -12.53 17.22 -3.22
N GLU A 25 -11.53 18.07 -3.18
CA GLU A 25 -10.23 17.69 -2.65
C GLU A 25 -10.31 17.44 -1.14
N LEU A 26 -9.83 16.28 -0.70
CA LEU A 26 -9.68 15.96 0.72
C LEU A 26 -8.61 16.88 1.32
N LYS A 27 -9.01 17.67 2.31
CA LYS A 27 -8.09 18.51 3.08
C LYS A 27 -7.09 17.64 3.84
N LEU A 28 -6.03 18.25 4.35
CA LEU A 28 -5.06 17.55 5.19
C LEU A 28 -5.77 16.87 6.36
N VAL A 29 -5.63 15.53 6.44
CA VAL A 29 -6.27 14.71 7.47
C VAL A 29 -5.34 14.49 8.65
N ILE A 30 -5.93 14.18 9.80
CA ILE A 30 -5.20 13.70 10.99
C ILE A 30 -5.06 12.18 11.00
N GLY A 31 -5.89 11.46 10.22
CA GLY A 31 -5.75 10.05 9.92
C GLY A 31 -6.68 9.11 10.70
N GLY A 32 -7.79 9.61 11.27
CA GLY A 32 -8.83 8.75 11.84
C GLY A 32 -9.60 8.01 10.74
N VAL A 33 -9.79 6.70 10.89
CA VAL A 33 -10.46 5.84 9.89
C VAL A 33 -11.68 5.18 10.51
N ARG A 34 -12.81 5.17 9.77
CA ARG A 34 -14.02 4.50 10.21
C ARG A 34 -14.68 3.74 9.07
N PHE A 35 -15.04 2.50 9.34
CA PHE A 35 -15.93 1.67 8.54
C PHE A 35 -17.27 1.59 9.28
N GLU A 36 -18.37 1.91 8.61
CA GLU A 36 -19.70 1.94 9.18
C GLU A 36 -20.61 0.99 8.39
N ASP A 37 -20.94 -0.13 8.99
CA ASP A 37 -21.81 -1.20 8.44
C ASP A 37 -21.45 -1.60 7.00
N VAL A 38 -20.16 -1.78 6.75
CA VAL A 38 -19.63 -1.99 5.41
C VAL A 38 -19.87 -3.42 4.95
N GLN A 39 -20.56 -3.55 3.81
CA GLN A 39 -20.67 -4.78 3.03
C GLN A 39 -19.94 -4.62 1.70
N PHE A 40 -19.33 -5.70 1.23
CA PHE A 40 -18.65 -5.69 -0.06
C PHE A 40 -18.60 -7.07 -0.70
N HIS A 41 -18.86 -7.12 -1.99
CA HIS A 41 -18.57 -8.23 -2.89
C HIS A 41 -17.87 -7.71 -4.16
N TYR A 42 -17.10 -8.54 -4.84
CA TYR A 42 -16.54 -8.20 -6.14
C TYR A 42 -17.60 -8.32 -7.24
N SER A 43 -17.42 -7.58 -8.33
CA SER A 43 -18.39 -7.51 -9.44
C SER A 43 -18.66 -8.85 -10.12
N ASP A 44 -17.68 -9.75 -10.11
CA ASP A 44 -17.70 -11.07 -10.74
C ASP A 44 -18.29 -12.18 -9.82
N ASP A 45 -18.44 -11.91 -8.52
CA ASP A 45 -18.97 -12.85 -7.53
C ASP A 45 -19.90 -12.13 -6.52
N PRO A 46 -21.20 -12.47 -6.44
CA PRO A 46 -22.13 -11.86 -5.50
C PRO A 46 -21.89 -12.30 -4.04
N THR A 47 -20.98 -13.22 -3.78
CA THR A 47 -20.65 -13.66 -2.42
C THR A 47 -20.02 -12.52 -1.62
N LEU A 48 -20.60 -12.19 -0.48
CA LEU A 48 -20.05 -11.16 0.40
C LEU A 48 -18.65 -11.56 0.91
N VAL A 49 -17.69 -10.70 0.63
CA VAL A 49 -16.31 -10.81 1.18
C VAL A 49 -16.23 -10.08 2.52
N LEU A 50 -17.00 -9.01 2.67
CA LEU A 50 -17.19 -8.29 3.93
C LEU A 50 -18.69 -8.17 4.20
N ASP A 51 -19.11 -8.46 5.43
CA ASP A 51 -20.50 -8.43 5.84
C ASP A 51 -20.66 -7.67 7.17
N GLY A 52 -21.21 -6.45 7.10
CA GLY A 52 -21.50 -5.61 8.26
C GLY A 52 -20.27 -5.20 9.07
N ILE A 53 -19.15 -4.91 8.40
CA ILE A 53 -17.89 -4.53 9.08
C ILE A 53 -18.02 -3.15 9.70
N ASN A 54 -17.79 -3.11 11.02
CA ASN A 54 -17.67 -1.89 11.80
C ASN A 54 -16.27 -1.83 12.39
N LEU A 55 -15.48 -0.80 12.03
CA LEU A 55 -14.12 -0.58 12.50
C LEU A 55 -13.92 0.91 12.78
N ASN A 56 -13.36 1.22 13.93
CA ASN A 56 -12.94 2.58 14.25
C ASN A 56 -11.47 2.57 14.65
N VAL A 57 -10.68 3.40 13.99
CA VAL A 57 -9.25 3.59 14.25
C VAL A 57 -9.02 5.07 14.47
N ASP A 58 -8.61 5.44 15.66
CA ASP A 58 -8.31 6.84 15.97
C ASP A 58 -6.98 7.26 15.35
N ALA A 59 -6.83 8.56 15.09
CA ALA A 59 -5.59 9.11 14.55
C ALA A 59 -4.39 8.73 15.44
N GLY A 60 -3.30 8.30 14.79
CA GLY A 60 -2.08 7.86 15.49
C GLY A 60 -2.14 6.44 16.07
N GLN A 61 -3.26 5.75 15.99
CA GLN A 61 -3.33 4.33 16.36
C GLN A 61 -2.69 3.43 15.30
N THR A 62 -2.08 2.34 15.79
CA THR A 62 -1.64 1.22 14.94
C THR A 62 -2.60 0.06 15.13
N VAL A 63 -3.18 -0.43 14.04
CA VAL A 63 -4.11 -1.57 14.03
C VAL A 63 -3.55 -2.68 13.16
N ALA A 64 -3.58 -3.91 13.66
CA ALA A 64 -3.22 -5.10 12.90
C ALA A 64 -4.48 -5.86 12.48
N LEU A 65 -4.63 -6.11 11.18
CA LEU A 65 -5.66 -6.98 10.64
C LEU A 65 -5.15 -8.43 10.64
N VAL A 66 -5.75 -9.28 11.45
CA VAL A 66 -5.39 -10.70 11.56
C VAL A 66 -6.54 -11.58 11.12
N GLY A 67 -6.25 -12.74 10.58
CA GLY A 67 -7.24 -13.71 10.09
C GLY A 67 -6.65 -14.61 9.01
N GLU A 68 -7.39 -15.66 8.65
CA GLU A 68 -7.00 -16.60 7.61
C GLU A 68 -6.91 -15.95 6.22
N THR A 69 -6.26 -16.66 5.28
CA THR A 69 -6.28 -16.24 3.87
C THR A 69 -7.73 -16.25 3.37
N GLY A 70 -8.15 -15.18 2.68
CA GLY A 70 -9.54 -15.01 2.24
C GLY A 70 -10.46 -14.28 3.24
N ALA A 71 -10.03 -14.01 4.47
CA ALA A 71 -10.86 -13.31 5.48
C ALA A 71 -11.12 -11.81 5.21
N GLY A 72 -10.88 -11.32 3.99
CA GLY A 72 -11.20 -9.93 3.61
C GLY A 72 -10.18 -8.85 4.02
N LYS A 73 -9.03 -9.20 4.63
CA LYS A 73 -8.02 -8.20 5.07
C LYS A 73 -7.55 -7.27 3.94
N THR A 74 -7.20 -7.84 2.80
CA THR A 74 -6.79 -7.07 1.61
C THR A 74 -7.94 -6.22 1.07
N THR A 75 -9.18 -6.71 1.19
CA THR A 75 -10.37 -5.99 0.76
C THR A 75 -10.61 -4.74 1.62
N ILE A 76 -10.40 -4.83 2.95
CA ILE A 76 -10.46 -3.65 3.84
C ILE A 76 -9.47 -2.58 3.37
N VAL A 77 -8.23 -2.97 3.05
CA VAL A 77 -7.20 -2.04 2.53
C VAL A 77 -7.60 -1.45 1.17
N LYS A 78 -8.17 -2.27 0.26
CA LYS A 78 -8.64 -1.80 -1.05
C LYS A 78 -9.79 -0.79 -0.93
N LEU A 79 -10.71 -0.99 0.01
CA LEU A 79 -11.78 -0.03 0.29
C LEU A 79 -11.24 1.26 0.92
N LEU A 80 -10.30 1.16 1.87
CA LEU A 80 -9.68 2.34 2.47
C LEU A 80 -8.91 3.18 1.44
N THR A 81 -8.21 2.55 0.51
CA THR A 81 -7.47 3.22 -0.58
C THR A 81 -8.35 3.58 -1.78
N ARG A 82 -9.64 3.26 -1.68
CA ARG A 82 -10.65 3.48 -2.73
C ARG A 82 -10.25 2.91 -4.09
N PHE A 83 -9.74 1.65 -4.08
CA PHE A 83 -9.67 0.83 -5.29
C PHE A 83 -11.04 0.21 -5.63
N HIS A 84 -11.91 0.09 -4.64
CA HIS A 84 -13.32 -0.24 -4.77
C HIS A 84 -14.13 0.64 -3.82
N ASP A 85 -15.38 0.89 -4.15
CA ASP A 85 -16.35 1.48 -3.23
C ASP A 85 -17.16 0.36 -2.55
N PRO A 86 -17.60 0.51 -1.30
CA PRO A 86 -18.39 -0.51 -0.61
C PRO A 86 -19.75 -0.71 -1.30
N THR A 87 -20.26 -1.94 -1.29
CA THR A 87 -21.60 -2.27 -1.82
C THR A 87 -22.70 -1.64 -0.96
N SER A 88 -22.51 -1.63 0.37
CA SER A 88 -23.33 -0.87 1.32
C SER A 88 -22.49 -0.37 2.49
N GLY A 89 -23.05 0.53 3.29
CA GLY A 89 -22.33 1.22 4.34
C GLY A 89 -21.39 2.32 3.80
N CYS A 90 -20.45 2.76 4.60
CA CYS A 90 -19.49 3.78 4.18
C CYS A 90 -18.12 3.64 4.85
N VAL A 91 -17.09 4.11 4.15
CA VAL A 91 -15.72 4.25 4.68
C VAL A 91 -15.41 5.74 4.79
N ARG A 92 -14.95 6.16 5.96
CA ARG A 92 -14.65 7.57 6.26
C ARG A 92 -13.20 7.74 6.73
N VAL A 93 -12.64 8.87 6.34
CA VAL A 93 -11.38 9.38 6.92
C VAL A 93 -11.69 10.74 7.54
N ASP A 94 -11.39 10.88 8.83
CA ASP A 94 -11.72 12.08 9.65
C ASP A 94 -13.19 12.52 9.50
N GLY A 95 -14.11 11.56 9.41
CA GLY A 95 -15.56 11.79 9.27
C GLY A 95 -16.02 12.08 7.84
N VAL A 96 -15.11 12.22 6.86
CA VAL A 96 -15.44 12.46 5.44
C VAL A 96 -15.61 11.14 4.71
N ASP A 97 -16.75 10.92 4.06
CA ASP A 97 -17.00 9.74 3.22
C ASP A 97 -16.07 9.76 2.00
N LEU A 98 -15.34 8.66 1.77
CA LEU A 98 -14.35 8.59 0.70
C LEU A 98 -14.95 8.73 -0.70
N ARG A 99 -16.24 8.46 -0.89
CA ARG A 99 -16.95 8.62 -2.17
C ARG A 99 -17.13 10.08 -2.57
N THR A 100 -17.09 11.02 -1.61
CA THR A 100 -17.28 12.46 -1.84
C THR A 100 -16.01 13.23 -2.13
N VAL A 101 -14.86 12.56 -2.09
CA VAL A 101 -13.55 13.20 -2.33
C VAL A 101 -12.86 12.62 -3.56
N THR A 102 -11.92 13.37 -4.14
CA THR A 102 -11.14 12.86 -5.26
C THR A 102 -10.13 11.80 -4.81
N GLN A 103 -10.00 10.71 -5.56
CA GLN A 103 -9.06 9.62 -5.28
C GLN A 103 -7.62 10.13 -5.18
N GLY A 104 -7.26 11.10 -6.03
CA GLY A 104 -5.94 11.70 -6.02
C GLY A 104 -5.61 12.39 -4.70
N SER A 105 -6.53 13.19 -4.13
CA SER A 105 -6.33 13.88 -2.85
C SER A 105 -6.26 12.92 -1.66
N LEU A 106 -7.04 11.84 -1.68
CA LEU A 106 -7.01 10.79 -0.69
C LEU A 106 -5.66 10.04 -0.70
N ARG A 107 -5.27 9.53 -1.88
CA ARG A 107 -4.08 8.69 -2.03
C ARG A 107 -2.78 9.44 -1.79
N ARG A 108 -2.73 10.75 -2.03
CA ARG A 108 -1.57 11.58 -1.67
C ARG A 108 -1.28 11.61 -0.16
N GLN A 109 -2.26 11.32 0.68
CA GLN A 109 -2.13 11.31 2.13
C GLN A 109 -1.93 9.88 2.71
N MET A 110 -1.84 8.89 1.82
CA MET A 110 -1.64 7.49 2.17
C MET A 110 -0.28 6.99 1.68
N GLY A 111 0.45 6.29 2.54
CA GLY A 111 1.64 5.52 2.18
C GLY A 111 1.32 4.04 2.18
N MET A 112 1.57 3.35 1.08
CA MET A 112 1.40 1.90 1.00
C MET A 112 2.73 1.25 0.69
N VAL A 113 3.07 0.21 1.46
CA VAL A 113 4.23 -0.65 1.19
C VAL A 113 3.71 -2.03 0.84
N LEU A 114 4.01 -2.49 -0.37
CA LEU A 114 3.57 -3.80 -0.86
C LEU A 114 4.42 -4.92 -0.25
N GLN A 115 3.83 -6.12 -0.18
CA GLN A 115 4.53 -7.32 0.27
C GLN A 115 5.70 -7.67 -0.66
N ASP A 116 5.50 -7.56 -1.97
CA ASP A 116 6.55 -7.68 -2.99
C ASP A 116 6.89 -6.26 -3.48
N PRO A 117 7.92 -5.63 -2.91
CA PRO A 117 8.27 -4.26 -3.24
C PRO A 117 8.85 -4.18 -4.65
N PHE A 118 8.25 -3.35 -5.48
CA PHE A 118 8.74 -3.05 -6.81
C PHE A 118 9.67 -1.83 -6.79
N LEU A 119 10.84 -1.98 -7.40
CA LEU A 119 11.77 -0.87 -7.63
C LEU A 119 11.82 -0.57 -9.13
N PHE A 120 11.79 0.72 -9.44
CA PHE A 120 11.91 1.22 -10.79
C PHE A 120 13.38 1.21 -11.24
N ASN A 121 13.59 1.12 -12.56
CA ASN A 121 14.92 1.31 -13.11
C ASN A 121 15.42 2.74 -12.80
N GLY A 122 16.62 2.85 -12.25
CA GLY A 122 17.20 4.10 -11.77
C GLY A 122 18.08 3.90 -10.56
N SER A 123 18.47 4.96 -9.87
CA SER A 123 19.28 4.86 -8.66
C SER A 123 18.41 4.53 -7.42
N VAL A 124 19.06 4.10 -6.33
CA VAL A 124 18.42 3.94 -5.02
C VAL A 124 17.78 5.26 -4.58
N LYS A 125 18.49 6.38 -4.76
CA LYS A 125 17.99 7.73 -4.46
C LYS A 125 16.71 8.05 -5.23
N GLU A 126 16.68 7.84 -6.54
CA GLU A 126 15.51 8.07 -7.37
C GLU A 126 14.33 7.21 -6.90
N ASN A 127 14.59 5.94 -6.57
CA ASN A 127 13.57 5.05 -6.03
C ASN A 127 12.95 5.55 -4.72
N ILE A 128 13.72 6.16 -3.83
CA ILE A 128 13.20 6.77 -2.61
C ILE A 128 12.45 8.08 -2.94
N LEU A 129 13.01 8.90 -3.87
CA LEU A 129 12.39 10.17 -4.32
C LEU A 129 11.01 10.01 -4.94
N PHE A 130 10.64 8.82 -5.46
CA PHE A 130 9.26 8.57 -5.91
C PHE A 130 8.20 8.81 -4.84
N GLY A 131 8.56 8.79 -3.56
CA GLY A 131 7.67 9.16 -2.47
C GLY A 131 7.31 10.65 -2.48
N ARG A 132 8.28 11.52 -2.82
CA ARG A 132 8.12 12.96 -2.96
C ARG A 132 9.23 13.51 -3.86
N LEU A 133 8.88 13.81 -5.10
CA LEU A 133 9.85 14.17 -6.15
C LEU A 133 10.63 15.46 -5.89
N ASP A 134 10.07 16.38 -5.12
CA ASP A 134 10.66 17.67 -4.73
C ASP A 134 11.43 17.62 -3.38
N ALA A 135 11.57 16.43 -2.79
CA ALA A 135 12.30 16.28 -1.55
C ALA A 135 13.81 16.56 -1.73
N SER A 136 14.39 17.17 -0.71
CA SER A 136 15.84 17.40 -0.66
C SER A 136 16.60 16.08 -0.44
N GLU A 137 17.88 16.09 -0.81
CA GLU A 137 18.77 14.95 -0.54
C GLU A 137 18.84 14.61 0.96
N ALA A 138 18.87 15.62 1.82
CA ALA A 138 18.81 15.43 3.27
C ALA A 138 17.51 14.72 3.70
N GLY A 139 16.39 15.02 3.06
CA GLY A 139 15.11 14.33 3.29
C GLY A 139 15.16 12.86 2.89
N VAL A 140 15.78 12.53 1.76
CA VAL A 140 16.00 11.14 1.31
C VAL A 140 16.84 10.37 2.31
N ILE A 141 17.95 10.97 2.76
CA ILE A 141 18.85 10.35 3.75
C ILE A 141 18.11 10.14 5.08
N ALA A 142 17.39 11.16 5.56
CA ALA A 142 16.62 11.06 6.81
C ALA A 142 15.56 9.95 6.74
N ALA A 143 14.83 9.82 5.64
CA ALA A 143 13.85 8.76 5.43
C ALA A 143 14.53 7.37 5.44
N ALA A 144 15.68 7.23 4.77
CA ALA A 144 16.45 5.99 4.77
C ALA A 144 16.99 5.63 6.16
N GLN A 145 17.47 6.61 6.92
CA GLN A 145 17.92 6.42 8.30
C GLN A 145 16.77 5.96 9.21
N ALA A 146 15.61 6.57 9.11
CA ALA A 146 14.45 6.25 9.94
C ALA A 146 13.97 4.80 9.78
N VAL A 147 14.17 4.20 8.60
CA VAL A 147 13.81 2.79 8.35
C VAL A 147 15.00 1.83 8.46
N GLY A 148 16.20 2.31 8.84
CA GLY A 148 17.41 1.49 8.94
C GLY A 148 18.00 1.07 7.59
N ALA A 149 17.70 1.81 6.52
CA ALA A 149 18.22 1.54 5.17
C ALA A 149 19.58 2.18 4.90
N HIS A 150 19.93 3.24 5.61
CA HIS A 150 21.10 4.07 5.33
C HIS A 150 22.40 3.26 5.27
N ASP A 151 22.67 2.43 6.28
CA ASP A 151 23.95 1.74 6.42
C ASP A 151 24.21 0.76 5.27
N PHE A 152 23.18 -0.03 4.89
CA PHE A 152 23.35 -0.93 3.75
C PHE A 152 23.47 -0.16 2.43
N ILE A 153 22.76 0.97 2.27
CA ILE A 153 22.88 1.81 1.07
C ILE A 153 24.31 2.34 0.95
N MET A 154 24.88 2.84 2.04
CA MET A 154 26.27 3.34 2.06
C MET A 154 27.32 2.23 1.82
N ALA A 155 26.99 0.98 2.13
CA ALA A 155 27.83 -0.17 1.82
C ALA A 155 27.78 -0.61 0.34
N LEU A 156 26.83 -0.12 -0.45
CA LEU A 156 26.77 -0.35 -1.90
C LEU A 156 27.91 0.42 -2.60
N LYS A 157 28.33 -0.08 -3.76
CA LYS A 157 29.49 0.46 -4.51
C LYS A 157 29.42 1.98 -4.75
N ASN A 158 28.22 2.50 -5.04
CA ASN A 158 27.98 3.91 -5.34
C ASN A 158 27.00 4.55 -4.34
N GLY A 159 26.79 3.96 -3.17
CA GLY A 159 25.86 4.47 -2.16
C GLY A 159 24.46 4.69 -2.75
N TYR A 160 23.90 5.87 -2.51
CA TYR A 160 22.58 6.27 -3.02
C TYR A 160 22.47 6.35 -4.55
N GLU A 161 23.59 6.56 -5.24
CA GLU A 161 23.65 6.60 -6.71
C GLU A 161 23.84 5.19 -7.34
N THR A 162 23.77 4.14 -6.52
CA THR A 162 23.83 2.76 -7.04
C THR A 162 22.62 2.51 -7.93
N SER A 163 22.87 2.10 -9.17
CA SER A 163 21.84 1.73 -10.13
C SER A 163 21.10 0.48 -9.66
N VAL A 164 19.79 0.55 -9.68
CA VAL A 164 18.87 -0.55 -9.42
C VAL A 164 18.24 -0.92 -10.75
N GLU A 165 18.39 -2.17 -11.15
CA GLU A 165 17.71 -2.71 -12.32
C GLU A 165 16.21 -2.90 -12.03
N GLU A 166 15.40 -3.05 -13.08
CA GLU A 166 13.97 -3.27 -12.98
C GLU A 166 13.65 -4.41 -11.99
N GLY A 167 12.75 -4.16 -11.06
CA GLY A 167 12.41 -5.09 -9.97
C GLY A 167 13.45 -5.22 -8.86
N GLY A 168 14.61 -4.56 -8.96
CA GLY A 168 15.65 -4.60 -7.91
C GLY A 168 16.40 -5.92 -7.84
N ALA A 169 16.66 -6.59 -8.97
CA ALA A 169 17.25 -7.92 -9.04
C ALA A 169 18.63 -8.05 -8.31
N THR A 170 19.36 -6.94 -8.17
CA THR A 170 20.67 -6.89 -7.48
C THR A 170 20.57 -6.77 -5.97
N LEU A 171 19.38 -6.51 -5.43
CA LEU A 171 19.13 -6.30 -4.01
C LEU A 171 18.37 -7.48 -3.40
N SER A 172 18.63 -7.78 -2.12
CA SER A 172 17.85 -8.76 -1.37
C SER A 172 16.39 -8.27 -1.19
N VAL A 173 15.47 -9.21 -0.91
CA VAL A 173 14.05 -8.86 -0.63
C VAL A 173 13.95 -7.85 0.52
N GLY A 174 14.71 -8.06 1.60
CA GLY A 174 14.72 -7.14 2.74
C GLY A 174 15.22 -5.74 2.39
N GLN A 175 16.28 -5.64 1.55
CA GLN A 175 16.79 -4.35 1.08
C GLN A 175 15.77 -3.61 0.21
N ARG A 176 15.10 -4.33 -0.70
CA ARG A 176 14.00 -3.75 -1.49
C ARG A 176 12.84 -3.26 -0.60
N GLN A 177 12.50 -4.04 0.43
CA GLN A 177 11.50 -3.62 1.40
C GLN A 177 11.88 -2.33 2.12
N LEU A 178 13.12 -2.23 2.62
CA LEU A 178 13.59 -1.03 3.31
C LEU A 178 13.58 0.21 2.40
N ILE A 179 13.95 0.08 1.12
CA ILE A 179 13.86 1.17 0.15
C ILE A 179 12.39 1.58 -0.06
N SER A 180 11.48 0.62 -0.17
CA SER A 180 10.04 0.90 -0.30
C SER A 180 9.45 1.55 0.95
N PHE A 181 9.90 1.19 2.13
CA PHE A 181 9.54 1.88 3.37
C PHE A 181 10.08 3.32 3.39
N ALA A 182 11.34 3.55 3.00
CA ALA A 182 11.92 4.88 2.91
C ALA A 182 11.13 5.76 1.92
N ARG A 183 10.74 5.20 0.75
CA ARG A 183 9.85 5.85 -0.23
C ARG A 183 8.52 6.26 0.40
N ALA A 184 7.85 5.33 1.09
CA ALA A 184 6.56 5.59 1.72
C ALA A 184 6.68 6.64 2.84
N LEU A 185 7.75 6.60 3.63
CA LEU A 185 7.99 7.56 4.72
C LEU A 185 8.33 8.96 4.20
N LEU A 186 9.09 9.05 3.10
CA LEU A 186 9.44 10.33 2.47
C LEU A 186 8.20 11.09 1.96
N ALA A 187 7.14 10.37 1.59
CA ALA A 187 5.85 10.96 1.21
C ALA A 187 5.15 11.65 2.39
N ASP A 188 5.60 11.44 3.63
CA ASP A 188 4.99 11.98 4.87
C ASP A 188 3.48 11.65 4.96
N PRO A 189 3.07 10.39 4.82
CA PRO A 189 1.67 10.02 4.78
C PRO A 189 1.01 10.18 6.16
N ARG A 190 -0.27 10.52 6.16
CA ARG A 190 -1.09 10.55 7.39
C ARG A 190 -1.63 9.17 7.77
N ILE A 191 -1.77 8.31 6.77
CA ILE A 191 -2.17 6.91 6.96
C ILE A 191 -1.10 6.04 6.29
N LEU A 192 -0.43 5.19 7.06
CA LEU A 192 0.57 4.25 6.56
C LEU A 192 0.01 2.83 6.59
N ILE A 193 0.09 2.14 5.47
CA ILE A 193 -0.35 0.76 5.29
C ILE A 193 0.88 -0.10 5.01
N PRO A 194 1.47 -0.73 6.05
CA PRO A 194 2.61 -1.62 5.87
C PRO A 194 2.16 -2.97 5.30
N PRO A 195 3.10 -3.76 4.73
CA PRO A 195 2.80 -5.12 4.31
C PRO A 195 2.46 -6.01 5.51
N PRO A 196 1.76 -7.11 5.31
CA PRO A 196 1.54 -8.08 6.37
C PRO A 196 2.90 -8.61 6.89
N PRO A 197 2.99 -8.97 8.19
CA PRO A 197 4.20 -9.60 8.71
C PRO A 197 4.49 -10.91 7.96
N PRO A 198 5.76 -11.31 7.84
CA PRO A 198 6.12 -12.58 7.24
C PRO A 198 5.42 -13.73 8.00
N PRO A 199 5.08 -14.83 7.33
CA PRO A 199 4.51 -16.00 8.00
C PRO A 199 5.47 -16.49 9.08
N PRO A 200 4.96 -17.04 10.18
CA PRO A 200 5.80 -17.63 11.22
C PRO A 200 6.65 -18.76 10.60
N PRO A 201 7.87 -18.97 11.09
CA PRO A 201 8.70 -20.07 10.63
C PRO A 201 7.95 -21.41 10.81
N PRO A 202 8.16 -22.38 9.90
CA PRO A 202 7.54 -23.70 10.05
C PRO A 202 7.92 -24.32 11.42
N PRO A 203 7.01 -25.05 12.05
CA PRO A 203 7.31 -25.73 13.30
C PRO A 203 8.54 -26.64 13.11
N PRO A 204 9.40 -26.80 14.12
CA PRO A 204 10.53 -27.70 14.04
C PRO A 204 10.04 -29.12 13.68
N PRO A 205 10.81 -29.86 12.87
CA PRO A 205 10.45 -31.23 12.54
C PRO A 205 10.22 -32.05 13.82
N HIS A 206 9.14 -32.80 13.84
CA HIS A 206 8.87 -33.69 14.97
C HIS A 206 10.10 -34.58 15.23
N PRO A 207 10.51 -34.75 16.49
CA PRO A 207 11.57 -35.72 16.81
C PRO A 207 11.13 -37.11 16.30
N PRO A 208 12.09 -37.91 15.79
CA PRO A 208 11.77 -39.25 15.35
C PRO A 208 11.15 -40.07 16.51
N PRO A 209 10.25 -40.98 16.25
CA PRO A 209 9.69 -41.83 17.29
C PRO A 209 10.81 -42.56 18.03
N PRO A 210 10.67 -42.80 19.33
CA PRO A 210 11.67 -43.54 20.10
C PRO A 210 11.83 -44.97 19.54
N PRO A 211 13.03 -45.55 19.65
CA PRO A 211 13.35 -46.87 19.10
C PRO A 211 12.52 -47.98 19.74
#